data_f457a197b1968a3713b3452830f96ad2
#
_entry.id   f457a197b1968a3713b3452830f96ad2
#
_cell.length_a   1.000
_cell.length_b   1.000
_cell.length_c   1.000
_cell.angle_alpha   90.00
_cell.angle_beta   90.00
_cell.angle_gamma   90.00
#
_symmetry.space_group_name_H-M   'P 1'
#
loop_
_entity.id
_entity.type
_entity.pdbx_description
1 polymer ?
#
loop_
_entity_poly.entity_id
_entity_poly.type
_entity_poly.pdbx_seq_one_letter_code
_entity_poly.pdbx_strand_id
1 'polypeptide(L)'
;MGAVWYRAKADLRRGIGGTVALVLLLGFAGGATLTAVAGSVRTRDALPQFLEYNRAPEAGVYVDPSLPSDEQQRLIRQVTSLSEWDAVAVLAAAVVSVRPPGEDYSVMVANALRDGDLPLGFSRPIVVAGHEPDPTSPTEAVVNEAFADAFGIGVGDTFDLRSITADHLEAAGGGQLRSDPDGTHFTMTVTGIERQPRDLQSGSQDQQGSVFGSDTWSLLLTPAFWDSLDGNVASYGGGALGTLRDGVTTEDLGNRVADISPDRFFVEPTDDQGTLVD
;
A
#
# COMPACT_ATOMS: atom_id res chain seq x y z
N MET A 1 -20.07 49.16 50.95
CA MET A 1 -19.87 48.07 49.98
C MET A 1 -20.50 46.72 50.37
N GLY A 2 -21.05 46.52 51.57
CA GLY A 2 -21.60 45.23 52.02
C GLY A 2 -22.99 44.84 51.42
N ALA A 3 -23.84 45.80 51.13
CA ALA A 3 -25.21 45.51 50.71
C ALA A 3 -25.30 44.91 49.29
N VAL A 4 -24.46 45.33 48.37
CA VAL A 4 -24.40 44.81 47.00
C VAL A 4 -23.90 43.34 46.97
N TRP A 5 -22.95 43.04 47.80
CA TRP A 5 -22.42 41.68 47.95
C TRP A 5 -23.44 40.72 48.53
N TYR A 6 -24.21 41.15 49.54
CA TYR A 6 -25.26 40.33 50.16
C TYR A 6 -26.42 40.06 49.19
N ARG A 7 -26.79 41.03 48.35
CA ARG A 7 -27.81 40.87 47.33
C ARG A 7 -27.37 39.92 46.21
N ALA A 8 -26.15 40.09 45.70
CA ALA A 8 -25.59 39.20 44.71
C ALA A 8 -25.50 37.74 45.22
N LYS A 9 -25.12 37.54 46.50
CA LYS A 9 -25.06 36.20 47.11
C LYS A 9 -26.44 35.58 47.36
N ALA A 10 -27.48 36.39 47.65
CA ALA A 10 -28.85 35.92 47.81
C ALA A 10 -29.48 35.55 46.46
N ASP A 11 -29.22 36.34 45.38
CA ASP A 11 -29.70 36.08 44.04
C ASP A 11 -29.01 34.88 43.43
N LEU A 12 -27.70 34.68 43.70
CA LEU A 12 -26.95 33.47 43.30
C LEU A 12 -27.54 32.22 43.96
N ARG A 13 -27.95 32.29 45.22
CA ARG A 13 -28.56 31.14 45.91
C ARG A 13 -29.95 30.78 45.40
N ARG A 14 -30.75 31.81 44.95
CA ARG A 14 -32.04 31.56 44.34
C ARG A 14 -31.96 31.05 42.93
N GLY A 15 -30.89 31.41 42.18
CA GLY A 15 -30.67 31.01 40.82
C GLY A 15 -29.65 29.88 40.63
N ILE A 16 -29.25 29.17 41.72
CA ILE A 16 -28.18 28.18 41.68
C ILE A 16 -28.40 27.14 40.57
N GLY A 17 -29.64 26.67 40.40
CA GLY A 17 -29.96 25.73 39.31
C GLY A 17 -29.70 26.30 37.91
N GLY A 18 -30.10 27.56 37.69
CA GLY A 18 -29.86 28.26 36.42
C GLY A 18 -28.36 28.53 36.16
N THR A 19 -27.65 28.92 37.22
CA THR A 19 -26.20 29.14 37.13
C THR A 19 -25.45 27.85 36.83
N VAL A 20 -25.79 26.76 37.51
CA VAL A 20 -25.19 25.43 37.24
C VAL A 20 -25.54 24.97 35.81
N ALA A 21 -26.77 25.12 35.38
CA ALA A 21 -27.18 24.77 34.01
C ALA A 21 -26.39 25.58 32.97
N LEU A 22 -26.21 26.89 33.20
CA LEU A 22 -25.43 27.74 32.30
C LEU A 22 -23.95 27.33 32.24
N VAL A 23 -23.35 27.05 33.40
CA VAL A 23 -21.94 26.57 33.48
C VAL A 23 -21.76 25.23 32.77
N LEU A 24 -22.72 24.31 32.95
CA LEU A 24 -22.69 23.02 32.28
C LEU A 24 -22.87 23.17 30.75
N LEU A 25 -23.78 24.05 30.32
CA LEU A 25 -23.98 24.33 28.91
C LEU A 25 -22.74 24.96 28.26
N LEU A 26 -22.16 25.97 28.91
CA LEU A 26 -20.92 26.58 28.41
C LEU A 26 -19.75 25.62 28.44
N GLY A 27 -19.64 24.81 29.51
CA GLY A 27 -18.62 23.78 29.60
C GLY A 27 -18.75 22.70 28.52
N PHE A 28 -19.96 22.24 28.27
CA PHE A 28 -20.26 21.27 27.22
C PHE A 28 -20.00 21.85 25.81
N ALA A 29 -20.51 23.04 25.54
CA ALA A 29 -20.31 23.72 24.25
C ALA A 29 -18.81 24.00 24.00
N GLY A 30 -18.10 24.51 25.00
CA GLY A 30 -16.65 24.76 24.91
C GLY A 30 -15.85 23.46 24.74
N GLY A 31 -16.21 22.42 25.50
CA GLY A 31 -15.58 21.11 25.40
C GLY A 31 -15.81 20.46 24.03
N ALA A 32 -17.05 20.50 23.53
CA ALA A 32 -17.39 19.99 22.20
C ALA A 32 -16.62 20.74 21.08
N THR A 33 -16.53 22.07 21.18
CA THR A 33 -15.79 22.88 20.19
C THR A 33 -14.31 22.55 20.22
N LEU A 34 -13.69 22.47 21.40
CA LEU A 34 -12.28 22.13 21.52
C LEU A 34 -11.98 20.71 21.01
N THR A 35 -12.88 19.75 21.29
CA THR A 35 -12.75 18.38 20.78
C THR A 35 -12.86 18.34 19.26
N ALA A 36 -13.80 19.08 18.68
CA ALA A 36 -13.98 19.16 17.23
C ALA A 36 -12.75 19.79 16.55
N VAL A 37 -12.21 20.88 17.11
CA VAL A 37 -10.98 21.51 16.59
C VAL A 37 -9.78 20.58 16.72
N ALA A 38 -9.59 19.95 17.89
CA ALA A 38 -8.49 19.00 18.07
C ALA A 38 -8.61 17.78 17.14
N GLY A 39 -9.85 17.29 16.91
CA GLY A 39 -10.13 16.22 15.97
C GLY A 39 -9.80 16.63 14.54
N SER A 40 -10.23 17.81 14.10
CA SER A 40 -9.97 18.31 12.75
C SER A 40 -8.46 18.50 12.46
N VAL A 41 -7.71 19.04 13.43
CA VAL A 41 -6.25 19.18 13.31
C VAL A 41 -5.58 17.81 13.20
N ARG A 42 -5.95 16.85 14.07
CA ARG A 42 -5.40 15.48 13.98
C ARG A 42 -5.67 14.82 12.64
N THR A 43 -6.89 14.94 12.14
CA THR A 43 -7.26 14.35 10.83
C THR A 43 -6.51 15.03 9.69
N ARG A 44 -6.38 16.36 9.74
CA ARG A 44 -5.66 17.12 8.73
C ARG A 44 -4.16 16.76 8.68
N ASP A 45 -3.55 16.55 9.82
CA ASP A 45 -2.09 16.31 9.91
C ASP A 45 -1.74 14.81 9.78
N ALA A 46 -2.72 13.91 9.91
CA ALA A 46 -2.48 12.46 9.88
C ALA A 46 -1.99 11.98 8.52
N LEU A 47 -2.61 12.43 7.42
CA LEU A 47 -2.23 12.02 6.07
C LEU A 47 -0.83 12.54 5.68
N PRO A 48 -0.49 13.83 5.84
CA PRO A 48 0.87 14.32 5.59
C PRO A 48 1.93 13.59 6.40
N GLN A 49 1.68 13.35 7.70
CA GLN A 49 2.60 12.60 8.55
C GLN A 49 2.77 11.15 8.09
N PHE A 50 1.69 10.53 7.62
CA PHE A 50 1.75 9.18 7.07
C PHE A 50 2.56 9.14 5.78
N LEU A 51 2.35 10.08 4.86
CA LEU A 51 3.10 10.17 3.61
C LEU A 51 4.59 10.43 3.88
N GLU A 52 4.90 11.32 4.83
CA GLU A 52 6.28 11.59 5.26
C GLU A 52 6.94 10.34 5.87
N TYR A 53 6.22 9.62 6.73
CA TYR A 53 6.71 8.36 7.31
C TYR A 53 6.91 7.29 6.24
N ASN A 54 5.94 7.14 5.35
CA ASN A 54 5.97 6.15 4.28
C ASN A 54 7.13 6.39 3.31
N ARG A 55 7.57 7.65 3.13
CA ARG A 55 8.53 8.01 2.09
C ARG A 55 8.11 7.39 0.76
N ALA A 56 6.93 7.80 0.28
CA ALA A 56 6.42 7.30 -0.99
C ALA A 56 7.50 7.36 -2.07
N PRO A 57 7.58 6.35 -2.95
CA PRO A 57 8.50 6.41 -4.07
C PRO A 57 8.14 7.62 -4.95
N GLU A 58 9.13 8.28 -5.50
CA GLU A 58 8.94 9.47 -6.36
C GLU A 58 8.79 9.09 -7.82
N ALA A 59 9.36 7.95 -8.20
CA ALA A 59 9.28 7.44 -9.56
C ALA A 59 9.23 5.91 -9.62
N GLY A 60 8.49 5.41 -10.62
CA GLY A 60 8.47 4.02 -11.04
C GLY A 60 8.92 3.89 -12.50
N VAL A 61 9.77 2.92 -12.78
CA VAL A 61 10.19 2.57 -14.14
C VAL A 61 9.86 1.11 -14.37
N TYR A 62 8.91 0.87 -15.26
CA TYR A 62 8.44 -0.47 -15.59
C TYR A 62 8.94 -0.89 -16.96
N VAL A 63 9.34 -2.14 -17.08
CA VAL A 63 9.80 -2.73 -18.35
C VAL A 63 8.61 -3.33 -19.08
N ASP A 64 8.61 -3.20 -20.40
CA ASP A 64 7.61 -3.82 -21.27
C ASP A 64 7.48 -5.34 -20.96
N PRO A 65 6.31 -5.79 -20.47
CA PRO A 65 6.11 -7.19 -20.10
C PRO A 65 6.14 -8.17 -21.28
N SER A 66 6.04 -7.69 -22.51
CA SER A 66 6.09 -8.52 -23.72
C SER A 66 7.51 -8.98 -24.08
N LEU A 67 8.53 -8.43 -23.42
CA LEU A 67 9.92 -8.80 -23.66
C LEU A 67 10.27 -10.14 -23.02
N PRO A 68 11.25 -10.88 -23.60
CA PRO A 68 11.81 -12.07 -22.96
C PRO A 68 12.33 -11.75 -21.54
N SER A 69 12.16 -12.69 -20.61
CA SER A 69 12.50 -12.49 -19.20
C SER A 69 13.96 -12.11 -18.96
N ASP A 70 14.90 -12.64 -19.75
CA ASP A 70 16.33 -12.30 -19.67
C ASP A 70 16.60 -10.86 -20.12
N GLU A 71 15.87 -10.39 -21.12
CA GLU A 71 15.93 -9.00 -21.59
C GLU A 71 15.33 -8.06 -20.56
N GLN A 72 14.17 -8.37 -20.00
CA GLN A 72 13.57 -7.59 -18.91
C GLN A 72 14.55 -7.44 -17.75
N GLN A 73 15.14 -8.55 -17.28
CA GLN A 73 16.11 -8.52 -16.19
C GLN A 73 17.35 -7.68 -16.50
N ARG A 74 17.84 -7.75 -17.74
CA ARG A 74 18.99 -6.94 -18.18
C ARG A 74 18.63 -5.45 -18.13
N LEU A 75 17.46 -5.06 -18.64
CA LEU A 75 17.00 -3.69 -18.66
C LEU A 75 16.75 -3.15 -17.25
N ILE A 76 16.13 -3.94 -16.36
CA ILE A 76 15.94 -3.58 -14.95
C ILE A 76 17.29 -3.29 -14.28
N ARG A 77 18.30 -4.17 -14.47
CA ARG A 77 19.64 -3.92 -13.91
C ARG A 77 20.28 -2.63 -14.43
N GLN A 78 20.06 -2.29 -15.70
CA GLN A 78 20.57 -1.02 -16.24
C GLN A 78 19.89 0.18 -15.60
N VAL A 79 18.56 0.14 -15.44
CA VAL A 79 17.79 1.21 -14.82
C VAL A 79 18.15 1.36 -13.34
N THR A 80 18.25 0.27 -12.58
CA THR A 80 18.59 0.35 -11.15
C THR A 80 20.03 0.83 -10.90
N SER A 81 20.91 0.74 -11.89
CA SER A 81 22.27 1.25 -11.80
C SER A 81 22.41 2.74 -12.12
N LEU A 82 21.33 3.42 -12.48
CA LEU A 82 21.34 4.84 -12.79
C LEU A 82 21.67 5.68 -11.54
N SER A 83 22.45 6.74 -11.76
CA SER A 83 22.90 7.63 -10.69
C SER A 83 21.82 8.58 -10.18
N GLU A 84 20.72 8.66 -10.83
CA GLU A 84 19.55 9.49 -10.56
C GLU A 84 18.80 9.02 -9.30
N TRP A 85 18.92 7.75 -8.94
CA TRP A 85 18.30 7.19 -7.75
C TRP A 85 19.05 7.56 -6.46
N ASP A 86 18.32 7.93 -5.41
CA ASP A 86 18.79 7.96 -4.02
C ASP A 86 18.66 6.57 -3.39
N ALA A 87 17.46 5.97 -3.53
CA ALA A 87 17.19 4.60 -3.16
C ALA A 87 16.29 3.95 -4.22
N VAL A 88 16.57 2.70 -4.55
CA VAL A 88 15.80 1.96 -5.56
C VAL A 88 15.65 0.50 -5.16
N ALA A 89 14.47 -0.06 -5.41
CA ALA A 89 14.19 -1.49 -5.26
C ALA A 89 13.65 -2.07 -6.56
N VAL A 90 13.93 -3.35 -6.78
CA VAL A 90 13.35 -4.12 -7.88
C VAL A 90 12.08 -4.79 -7.40
N LEU A 91 10.98 -4.44 -8.02
CA LEU A 91 9.69 -5.11 -7.84
C LEU A 91 9.45 -6.07 -8.99
N ALA A 92 8.92 -7.22 -8.66
CA ALA A 92 8.33 -8.14 -9.62
C ALA A 92 6.85 -8.28 -9.29
N ALA A 93 6.01 -8.20 -10.30
CA ALA A 93 4.58 -8.43 -10.17
C ALA A 93 4.28 -9.84 -10.66
N ALA A 94 4.02 -10.78 -9.76
CA ALA A 94 3.62 -12.14 -10.08
C ALA A 94 2.10 -12.25 -10.17
N VAL A 95 1.60 -12.92 -11.20
CA VAL A 95 0.19 -13.31 -11.23
C VAL A 95 0.04 -14.58 -10.41
N VAL A 96 -0.76 -14.48 -9.37
CA VAL A 96 -0.98 -15.58 -8.43
C VAL A 96 -2.47 -15.83 -8.24
N SER A 97 -2.79 -17.02 -7.80
CA SER A 97 -4.12 -17.39 -7.38
C SER A 97 -4.10 -17.68 -5.89
N VAL A 98 -4.92 -16.99 -5.13
CA VAL A 98 -5.01 -17.15 -3.67
C VAL A 98 -6.31 -17.83 -3.31
N ARG A 99 -6.27 -18.72 -2.33
CA ARG A 99 -7.44 -19.40 -1.80
C ARG A 99 -7.43 -19.37 -0.28
N PRO A 100 -8.21 -18.48 0.31
CA PRO A 100 -8.45 -18.48 1.74
C PRO A 100 -9.22 -19.74 2.19
N PRO A 101 -9.19 -20.07 3.49
CA PRO A 101 -9.93 -21.21 4.01
C PRO A 101 -11.44 -21.13 3.71
N GLY A 102 -11.96 -22.14 3.01
CA GLY A 102 -13.40 -22.24 2.71
C GLY A 102 -13.88 -21.47 1.47
N GLU A 103 -12.97 -20.80 0.76
CA GLU A 103 -13.26 -20.00 -0.44
C GLU A 103 -12.70 -20.67 -1.71
N ASP A 104 -13.15 -20.19 -2.87
CA ASP A 104 -12.59 -20.54 -4.17
C ASP A 104 -11.32 -19.73 -4.47
N TYR A 105 -10.55 -20.15 -5.46
CA TYR A 105 -9.38 -19.41 -5.92
C TYR A 105 -9.77 -18.07 -6.53
N SER A 106 -9.07 -17.02 -6.08
CA SER A 106 -9.14 -15.66 -6.63
C SER A 106 -7.78 -15.27 -7.21
N VAL A 107 -7.78 -14.78 -8.45
CA VAL A 107 -6.55 -14.33 -9.12
C VAL A 107 -6.24 -12.90 -8.72
N MET A 108 -4.98 -12.63 -8.43
CA MET A 108 -4.49 -11.29 -8.16
C MET A 108 -3.06 -11.10 -8.63
N VAL A 109 -2.62 -9.86 -8.71
CA VAL A 109 -1.22 -9.51 -8.87
C VAL A 109 -0.61 -9.30 -7.51
N ALA A 110 0.36 -10.13 -7.15
CA ALA A 110 1.13 -10.00 -5.93
C ALA A 110 2.45 -9.26 -6.21
N ASN A 111 2.81 -8.33 -5.35
CA ASN A 111 4.11 -7.69 -5.42
C ASN A 111 5.13 -8.57 -4.68
N ALA A 112 6.21 -8.91 -5.35
CA ALA A 112 7.35 -9.57 -4.76
C ALA A 112 8.55 -8.64 -4.83
N LEU A 113 9.21 -8.42 -3.71
CA LEU A 113 10.54 -7.82 -3.72
C LEU A 113 11.50 -8.84 -4.30
N ARG A 114 12.24 -8.41 -5.29
CA ARG A 114 13.20 -9.28 -5.97
C ARG A 114 14.63 -9.00 -5.55
N ASP A 115 14.89 -7.76 -5.17
CA ASP A 115 16.19 -7.30 -4.72
C ASP A 115 15.99 -6.12 -3.77
N GLY A 116 16.68 -6.10 -2.66
CA GLY A 116 16.60 -5.07 -1.63
C GLY A 116 16.37 -5.65 -0.23
N ASP A 117 16.82 -4.90 0.76
CA ASP A 117 16.60 -5.23 2.17
C ASP A 117 15.19 -4.81 2.60
N LEU A 118 14.49 -5.67 3.32
CA LEU A 118 13.28 -5.31 4.08
C LEU A 118 13.69 -4.85 5.49
N PRO A 119 13.07 -3.80 6.04
CA PRO A 119 12.14 -2.89 5.38
C PRO A 119 12.85 -1.97 4.39
N LEU A 120 12.21 -1.68 3.29
CA LEU A 120 12.71 -0.71 2.31
C LEU A 120 12.97 0.65 2.95
N GLY A 121 14.00 1.35 2.50
CA GLY A 121 14.29 2.71 2.93
C GLY A 121 13.19 3.73 2.57
N PHE A 122 12.31 3.35 1.66
CA PHE A 122 11.13 4.08 1.18
C PHE A 122 9.93 3.13 1.10
N SER A 123 8.75 3.66 0.77
CA SER A 123 7.48 2.89 0.71
C SER A 123 7.22 2.06 1.97
N ARG A 124 7.47 2.67 3.14
CA ARG A 124 7.32 2.01 4.43
C ARG A 124 5.85 1.91 4.78
N PRO A 125 5.28 0.70 4.86
CA PRO A 125 3.91 0.54 5.33
C PRO A 125 3.82 0.81 6.83
N ILE A 126 2.61 1.08 7.32
CA ILE A 126 2.33 0.98 8.75
C ILE A 126 1.95 -0.47 9.03
N VAL A 127 2.77 -1.16 9.83
CA VAL A 127 2.41 -2.48 10.34
C VAL A 127 1.31 -2.30 11.39
N VAL A 128 0.09 -2.73 11.06
CA VAL A 128 -1.10 -2.64 11.93
C VAL A 128 -1.13 -3.78 12.94
N ALA A 129 -0.68 -4.96 12.53
CA ALA A 129 -0.56 -6.13 13.38
C ALA A 129 0.57 -7.05 12.87
N GLY A 130 1.19 -7.81 13.79
CA GLY A 130 2.27 -8.74 13.47
C GLY A 130 3.60 -8.05 13.18
N HIS A 131 4.32 -8.55 12.21
CA HIS A 131 5.66 -8.07 11.82
C HIS A 131 5.91 -8.30 10.32
N GLU A 132 6.95 -7.67 9.80
CA GLU A 132 7.48 -7.89 8.44
C GLU A 132 7.85 -9.37 8.23
N PRO A 133 7.75 -9.89 6.99
CA PRO A 133 8.10 -11.28 6.70
C PRO A 133 9.62 -11.47 6.74
N ASP A 134 10.07 -12.68 7.05
CA ASP A 134 11.48 -13.03 6.90
C ASP A 134 11.83 -13.10 5.40
N PRO A 135 12.75 -12.26 4.90
CA PRO A 135 13.10 -12.24 3.47
C PRO A 135 13.64 -13.58 2.95
N THR A 136 14.11 -14.45 3.83
CA THR A 136 14.61 -15.78 3.50
C THR A 136 13.54 -16.88 3.53
N SER A 137 12.33 -16.56 3.97
CA SER A 137 11.20 -17.50 4.03
C SER A 137 10.36 -17.42 2.75
N PRO A 138 10.20 -18.50 1.98
CA PRO A 138 9.37 -18.49 0.77
C PRO A 138 7.86 -18.59 1.05
N THR A 139 7.45 -18.76 2.30
CA THR A 139 6.06 -19.04 2.70
C THR A 139 5.50 -18.01 3.67
N GLU A 140 6.20 -16.93 3.91
CA GLU A 140 5.70 -15.81 4.70
C GLU A 140 5.20 -14.69 3.79
N ALA A 141 4.15 -14.02 4.23
CA ALA A 141 3.56 -12.92 3.50
C ALA A 141 2.98 -11.87 4.45
N VAL A 142 2.98 -10.62 3.98
CA VAL A 142 2.23 -9.53 4.59
C VAL A 142 1.08 -9.15 3.67
N VAL A 143 -0.08 -8.89 4.26
CA VAL A 143 -1.31 -8.52 3.55
C VAL A 143 -1.79 -7.16 4.03
N ASN A 144 -2.59 -6.45 3.21
CA ASN A 144 -3.25 -5.26 3.70
C ASN A 144 -4.56 -5.58 4.44
N GLU A 145 -5.12 -4.58 5.14
CA GLU A 145 -6.35 -4.74 5.90
C GLU A 145 -7.52 -5.18 5.00
N ALA A 146 -7.60 -4.66 3.75
CA ALA A 146 -8.67 -5.02 2.83
C ALA A 146 -8.64 -6.51 2.44
N PHE A 147 -7.46 -7.10 2.26
CA PHE A 147 -7.30 -8.53 2.03
C PHE A 147 -7.68 -9.34 3.28
N ALA A 148 -7.17 -8.94 4.45
CA ALA A 148 -7.45 -9.60 5.72
C ALA A 148 -8.95 -9.63 6.03
N ASP A 149 -9.64 -8.50 5.84
CA ASP A 149 -11.08 -8.35 6.08
C ASP A 149 -11.91 -9.14 5.06
N ALA A 150 -11.54 -9.09 3.77
CA ALA A 150 -12.26 -9.79 2.72
C ALA A 150 -12.28 -11.32 2.92
N PHE A 151 -11.19 -11.86 3.44
CA PHE A 151 -11.02 -13.30 3.61
C PHE A 151 -11.11 -13.78 5.06
N GLY A 152 -11.32 -12.88 6.02
CA GLY A 152 -11.46 -13.20 7.43
C GLY A 152 -10.23 -13.86 8.04
N ILE A 153 -9.03 -13.49 7.58
CA ILE A 153 -7.75 -14.01 8.03
C ILE A 153 -6.96 -12.98 8.81
N GLY A 154 -6.17 -13.43 9.77
CA GLY A 154 -5.33 -12.60 10.63
C GLY A 154 -3.89 -13.09 10.71
N VAL A 155 -3.08 -12.42 11.53
CA VAL A 155 -1.69 -12.81 11.78
C VAL A 155 -1.63 -14.22 12.38
N GLY A 156 -0.81 -15.07 11.77
CA GLY A 156 -0.66 -16.49 12.12
C GLY A 156 -1.57 -17.43 11.34
N ASP A 157 -2.58 -16.92 10.64
CA ASP A 157 -3.41 -17.73 9.76
C ASP A 157 -2.68 -18.10 8.47
N THR A 158 -3.19 -19.11 7.80
CA THR A 158 -2.62 -19.60 6.54
C THR A 158 -3.64 -19.57 5.42
N PHE A 159 -3.15 -19.39 4.20
CA PHE A 159 -3.94 -19.49 2.97
C PHE A 159 -3.15 -20.20 1.88
N ASP A 160 -3.85 -20.83 0.94
CA ASP A 160 -3.21 -21.42 -0.21
C ASP A 160 -2.92 -20.37 -1.27
N LEU A 161 -1.71 -20.42 -1.82
CA LEU A 161 -1.30 -19.62 -2.97
C LEU A 161 -0.76 -20.54 -4.05
N ARG A 162 -1.15 -20.31 -5.30
CA ARG A 162 -0.53 -20.92 -6.46
C ARG A 162 -0.05 -19.87 -7.43
N SER A 163 1.16 -20.06 -7.95
CA SER A 163 1.59 -19.28 -9.10
C SER A 163 0.80 -19.67 -10.35
N ILE A 164 0.73 -18.76 -11.29
CA ILE A 164 0.17 -19.01 -12.62
C ILE A 164 1.32 -19.04 -13.60
N THR A 165 1.34 -20.02 -14.49
CA THR A 165 2.41 -20.11 -15.49
C THR A 165 2.22 -19.07 -16.59
N ALA A 166 3.31 -18.68 -17.25
CA ALA A 166 3.24 -17.77 -18.39
C ALA A 166 2.40 -18.37 -19.54
N ASP A 167 2.56 -19.66 -19.78
CA ASP A 167 1.80 -20.39 -20.82
C ASP A 167 0.29 -20.37 -20.53
N HIS A 168 -0.09 -20.49 -19.26
CA HIS A 168 -1.49 -20.44 -18.85
C HIS A 168 -2.10 -19.04 -19.04
N LEU A 169 -1.36 -18.00 -18.67
CA LEU A 169 -1.78 -16.61 -18.89
C LEU A 169 -1.93 -16.29 -20.38
N GLU A 170 -1.00 -16.74 -21.22
CA GLU A 170 -1.06 -16.57 -22.68
C GLU A 170 -2.26 -17.30 -23.27
N ALA A 171 -2.50 -18.55 -22.87
CA ALA A 171 -3.64 -19.34 -23.30
C ALA A 171 -4.99 -18.72 -22.93
N ALA A 172 -5.07 -18.01 -21.82
CA ALA A 172 -6.28 -17.29 -21.39
C ALA A 172 -6.59 -16.06 -22.27
N GLY A 173 -5.63 -15.56 -23.03
CA GLY A 173 -5.83 -14.51 -24.04
C GLY A 173 -6.43 -13.21 -23.52
N GLY A 174 -6.17 -12.85 -22.26
CA GLY A 174 -6.76 -11.68 -21.58
C GLY A 174 -8.22 -11.90 -21.13
N GLY A 175 -8.74 -13.13 -21.26
CA GLY A 175 -10.01 -13.54 -20.66
C GLY A 175 -9.89 -13.72 -19.14
N GLN A 176 -11.04 -13.95 -18.47
CA GLN A 176 -11.00 -14.21 -17.03
C GLN A 176 -10.23 -15.51 -16.75
N LEU A 177 -9.14 -15.39 -16.00
CA LEU A 177 -8.38 -16.52 -15.46
C LEU A 177 -9.22 -17.23 -14.37
N ARG A 178 -10.21 -18.02 -14.80
CA ARG A 178 -11.14 -18.75 -13.92
C ARG A 178 -10.82 -20.24 -13.79
N SER A 179 -9.78 -20.70 -14.47
CA SER A 179 -9.37 -22.09 -14.40
C SER A 179 -8.45 -22.32 -13.22
N ASP A 180 -8.39 -23.57 -12.76
CA ASP A 180 -7.47 -23.96 -11.69
C ASP A 180 -6.04 -23.51 -12.02
N PRO A 181 -5.36 -22.85 -11.08
CA PRO A 181 -3.98 -22.42 -11.27
C PRO A 181 -3.08 -23.63 -11.47
N ASP A 182 -2.15 -23.55 -12.39
CA ASP A 182 -1.30 -24.66 -12.85
C ASP A 182 0.13 -24.61 -12.32
N GLY A 183 0.50 -23.53 -11.64
CA GLY A 183 1.86 -23.34 -11.14
C GLY A 183 2.13 -23.94 -9.75
N THR A 184 3.24 -23.58 -9.17
CA THR A 184 3.71 -24.07 -7.88
C THR A 184 2.75 -23.70 -6.75
N HIS A 185 2.49 -24.66 -5.85
CA HIS A 185 1.60 -24.47 -4.70
C HIS A 185 2.41 -24.13 -3.45
N PHE A 186 1.93 -23.15 -2.72
CA PHE A 186 2.45 -22.71 -1.43
C PHE A 186 1.33 -22.64 -0.40
N THR A 187 1.61 -23.03 0.83
CA THR A 187 0.80 -22.65 1.99
C THR A 187 1.46 -21.46 2.64
N MET A 188 0.87 -20.27 2.47
CA MET A 188 1.41 -19.03 2.97
C MET A 188 0.96 -18.78 4.41
N THR A 189 1.83 -18.20 5.22
CA THR A 189 1.52 -17.72 6.58
C THR A 189 1.48 -16.21 6.58
N VAL A 190 0.40 -15.63 7.10
CA VAL A 190 0.30 -14.19 7.31
C VAL A 190 1.13 -13.81 8.53
N THR A 191 2.24 -13.11 8.32
CA THR A 191 3.11 -12.63 9.41
C THR A 191 2.76 -11.22 9.85
N GLY A 192 2.15 -10.44 8.98
CA GLY A 192 1.74 -9.08 9.29
C GLY A 192 0.56 -8.59 8.46
N ILE A 193 -0.12 -7.61 9.03
CA ILE A 193 -1.15 -6.82 8.35
C ILE A 193 -0.63 -5.40 8.27
N GLU A 194 -0.63 -4.83 7.07
CA GLU A 194 -0.08 -3.50 6.82
C GLU A 194 -1.11 -2.54 6.23
N ARG A 195 -0.80 -1.26 6.28
CA ARG A 195 -1.52 -0.19 5.62
C ARG A 195 -0.55 0.65 4.81
N GLN A 196 -0.87 0.83 3.54
CA GLN A 196 -0.14 1.67 2.61
C GLN A 196 -0.94 2.93 2.26
N PRO A 197 -0.32 4.01 1.76
CA PRO A 197 -1.05 5.22 1.33
C PRO A 197 -2.15 4.94 0.32
N ARG A 198 -1.93 4.03 -0.62
CA ARG A 198 -2.94 3.64 -1.63
C ARG A 198 -4.19 3.00 -1.02
N ASP A 199 -4.09 2.36 0.14
CA ASP A 199 -5.25 1.76 0.83
C ASP A 199 -6.23 2.83 1.34
N LEU A 200 -5.80 4.10 1.43
CA LEU A 200 -6.62 5.25 1.82
C LEU A 200 -7.35 5.89 0.64
N GLN A 201 -7.07 5.48 -0.59
CA GLN A 201 -7.72 6.00 -1.79
C GLN A 201 -9.09 5.34 -1.96
N SER A 202 -10.09 5.88 -1.29
CA SER A 202 -11.48 5.39 -1.28
C SER A 202 -12.24 5.74 -2.57
N GLY A 203 -11.74 5.42 -3.74
CA GLY A 203 -12.39 5.82 -4.99
C GLY A 203 -12.38 4.79 -6.12
N SER A 204 -11.57 3.76 -6.00
CA SER A 204 -11.40 2.78 -7.07
C SER A 204 -12.40 1.60 -7.04
N GLN A 205 -13.50 1.71 -6.27
CA GLN A 205 -14.55 0.66 -6.26
C GLN A 205 -15.26 0.49 -7.62
N ASP A 206 -15.06 1.38 -8.57
CA ASP A 206 -15.70 1.31 -9.89
C ASP A 206 -14.90 0.54 -10.95
N GLN A 207 -13.73 0.00 -10.62
CA GLN A 207 -12.98 -0.86 -11.54
C GLN A 207 -13.47 -2.32 -11.50
N GLN A 208 -14.76 -2.53 -11.75
CA GLN A 208 -15.36 -3.85 -12.00
C GLN A 208 -14.83 -4.52 -13.28
N GLY A 209 -13.71 -4.07 -13.81
CA GLY A 209 -13.09 -4.57 -15.04
C GLY A 209 -11.67 -5.10 -14.88
N SER A 210 -11.11 -5.12 -13.68
CA SER A 210 -9.79 -5.73 -13.49
C SER A 210 -9.85 -7.23 -13.74
N VAL A 211 -9.04 -7.71 -14.68
CA VAL A 211 -8.88 -9.14 -14.99
C VAL A 211 -8.34 -9.91 -13.78
N PHE A 212 -7.75 -9.20 -12.81
CA PHE A 212 -6.97 -9.74 -11.69
C PHE A 212 -7.61 -9.55 -10.31
N GLY A 213 -8.92 -9.50 -10.21
CA GLY A 213 -9.59 -9.37 -8.92
C GLY A 213 -9.70 -7.94 -8.41
N SER A 214 -9.63 -7.73 -7.10
CA SER A 214 -9.78 -6.40 -6.50
C SER A 214 -8.45 -5.64 -6.50
N ASP A 215 -8.43 -4.44 -7.07
CA ASP A 215 -7.27 -3.54 -7.02
C ASP A 215 -6.98 -3.03 -5.59
N THR A 216 -7.89 -3.31 -4.66
CA THR A 216 -7.74 -2.93 -3.24
C THR A 216 -6.94 -3.93 -2.41
N TRP A 217 -6.76 -5.16 -2.91
CA TRP A 217 -5.98 -6.18 -2.19
C TRP A 217 -4.49 -6.01 -2.46
N SER A 218 -3.70 -6.06 -1.40
CA SER A 218 -2.25 -6.05 -1.47
C SER A 218 -1.68 -7.26 -0.76
N LEU A 219 -0.75 -7.91 -1.44
CA LEU A 219 0.01 -9.04 -0.96
C LEU A 219 1.49 -8.77 -1.26
N LEU A 220 2.29 -8.69 -0.22
CA LEU A 220 3.74 -8.56 -0.34
C LEU A 220 4.40 -9.90 -0.04
N LEU A 221 5.14 -10.41 -1.01
CA LEU A 221 5.88 -11.66 -0.96
C LEU A 221 7.38 -11.39 -0.84
N THR A 222 8.10 -12.34 -0.27
CA THR A 222 9.53 -12.25 0.00
C THR A 222 10.39 -12.47 -1.24
N PRO A 223 11.66 -12.04 -1.24
CA PRO A 223 12.64 -12.45 -2.26
C PRO A 223 12.76 -13.97 -2.38
N ALA A 224 12.78 -14.71 -1.25
CA ALA A 224 12.85 -16.16 -1.25
C ALA A 224 11.64 -16.84 -1.91
N PHE A 225 10.44 -16.25 -1.82
CA PHE A 225 9.29 -16.71 -2.59
C PHE A 225 9.58 -16.64 -4.09
N TRP A 226 10.09 -15.49 -4.56
CA TRP A 226 10.42 -15.31 -5.98
C TRP A 226 11.46 -16.31 -6.46
N ASP A 227 12.52 -16.51 -5.68
CA ASP A 227 13.59 -17.46 -6.01
C ASP A 227 13.12 -18.91 -6.03
N SER A 228 12.03 -19.23 -5.31
CA SER A 228 11.44 -20.57 -5.27
C SER A 228 10.53 -20.89 -6.47
N LEU A 229 10.23 -19.89 -7.30
CA LEU A 229 9.47 -20.09 -8.54
C LEU A 229 10.41 -20.63 -9.62
N ASP A 230 10.04 -21.73 -10.26
CA ASP A 230 10.85 -22.43 -11.26
C ASP A 230 11.02 -21.68 -12.61
N GLY A 231 10.93 -20.35 -12.59
CA GLY A 231 11.15 -19.49 -13.74
C GLY A 231 9.99 -19.38 -14.72
N ASN A 232 9.06 -20.33 -14.73
CA ASN A 232 7.84 -20.27 -15.54
C ASN A 232 6.68 -19.72 -14.69
N VAL A 233 6.72 -18.43 -14.44
CA VAL A 233 5.66 -17.71 -13.72
C VAL A 233 5.14 -16.59 -14.59
N ALA A 234 3.83 -16.44 -14.65
CA ALA A 234 3.19 -15.28 -15.25
C ALA A 234 3.59 -14.04 -14.48
N SER A 235 4.27 -13.12 -15.14
CA SER A 235 4.68 -11.85 -14.57
C SER A 235 4.00 -10.72 -15.32
N TYR A 236 3.48 -9.77 -14.58
CA TYR A 236 2.91 -8.54 -15.16
C TYR A 236 3.99 -7.47 -15.39
N GLY A 237 5.20 -7.94 -15.65
CA GLY A 237 6.38 -7.11 -15.74
C GLY A 237 7.08 -6.97 -14.40
N GLY A 238 8.24 -6.39 -14.48
CA GLY A 238 9.03 -5.97 -13.33
C GLY A 238 9.42 -4.53 -13.52
N GLY A 239 9.86 -3.89 -12.46
CA GLY A 239 10.25 -2.50 -12.50
C GLY A 239 11.21 -2.13 -11.40
N ALA A 240 11.73 -0.94 -11.52
CA ALA A 240 12.46 -0.24 -10.49
C ALA A 240 11.53 0.81 -9.87
N LEU A 241 11.46 0.85 -8.56
CA LEU A 241 10.69 1.83 -7.81
C LEU A 241 11.61 2.47 -6.79
N GLY A 242 11.54 3.80 -6.64
CA GLY A 242 12.47 4.44 -5.74
C GLY A 242 12.28 5.93 -5.53
N THR A 243 13.19 6.48 -4.73
CA THR A 243 13.33 7.91 -4.49
C THR A 243 14.47 8.47 -5.32
N LEU A 244 14.32 9.72 -5.76
CA LEU A 244 15.30 10.41 -6.59
C LEU A 244 16.28 11.21 -5.72
N ARG A 245 17.46 11.43 -6.24
CA ARG A 245 18.42 12.34 -5.60
C ARG A 245 17.95 13.77 -5.63
N ASP A 246 18.37 14.53 -4.64
CA ASP A 246 18.06 15.96 -4.56
C ASP A 246 18.36 16.68 -5.88
N GLY A 247 17.33 17.37 -6.40
CA GLY A 247 17.41 18.13 -7.64
C GLY A 247 17.25 17.33 -8.93
N VAL A 248 17.05 16.03 -8.86
CA VAL A 248 16.67 15.18 -10.00
C VAL A 248 15.15 15.11 -10.09
N THR A 249 14.63 15.26 -11.29
CA THR A 249 13.19 15.16 -11.56
C THR A 249 12.84 13.81 -12.22
N THR A 250 11.57 13.45 -12.19
CA THR A 250 11.08 12.27 -12.93
C THR A 250 11.29 12.43 -14.44
N GLU A 251 11.25 13.65 -14.96
CA GLU A 251 11.58 13.95 -16.37
C GLU A 251 13.06 13.65 -16.68
N ASP A 252 13.98 14.04 -15.77
CA ASP A 252 15.41 13.73 -15.95
C ASP A 252 15.64 12.22 -15.97
N LEU A 253 15.02 11.49 -15.04
CA LEU A 253 15.04 10.03 -15.02
C LEU A 253 14.48 9.45 -16.33
N GLY A 254 13.31 9.96 -16.78
CA GLY A 254 12.69 9.53 -18.03
C GLY A 254 13.60 9.69 -19.24
N ASN A 255 14.30 10.82 -19.34
CA ASN A 255 15.27 11.07 -20.40
C ASN A 255 16.43 10.07 -20.34
N ARG A 256 16.95 9.77 -19.13
CA ARG A 256 18.03 8.78 -18.97
C ARG A 256 17.59 7.36 -19.31
N VAL A 257 16.38 7.00 -18.94
CA VAL A 257 15.78 5.71 -19.27
C VAL A 257 15.57 5.57 -20.78
N ALA A 258 15.12 6.64 -21.45
CA ALA A 258 14.98 6.68 -22.90
C ALA A 258 16.33 6.53 -23.64
N ASP A 259 17.42 7.04 -23.07
CA ASP A 259 18.78 6.81 -23.62
C ASP A 259 19.17 5.32 -23.59
N ILE A 260 18.66 4.54 -22.64
CA ILE A 260 18.89 3.09 -22.56
C ILE A 260 18.09 2.37 -23.65
N SER A 261 16.77 2.64 -23.72
CA SER A 261 15.88 2.09 -24.72
C SER A 261 14.56 2.89 -24.78
N PRO A 262 14.32 3.68 -25.83
CA PRO A 262 13.22 4.66 -25.87
C PRO A 262 11.82 4.03 -25.81
N ASP A 263 11.66 2.77 -26.29
CA ASP A 263 10.35 2.15 -26.49
C ASP A 263 10.09 0.94 -25.59
N ARG A 264 10.94 0.71 -24.57
CA ARG A 264 10.90 -0.50 -23.76
C ARG A 264 10.54 -0.24 -22.30
N PHE A 265 10.32 1.02 -21.94
CA PHE A 265 10.03 1.42 -20.58
C PHE A 265 8.80 2.33 -20.49
N PHE A 266 8.11 2.19 -19.37
CA PHE A 266 7.09 3.14 -18.92
C PHE A 266 7.63 3.80 -17.65
N VAL A 267 7.76 5.12 -17.68
CA VAL A 267 8.15 5.90 -16.49
C VAL A 267 6.91 6.58 -15.95
N GLU A 268 6.56 6.26 -14.71
CA GLU A 268 5.40 6.85 -14.03
C GLU A 268 5.89 7.73 -12.88
N PRO A 269 5.49 9.00 -12.83
CA PRO A 269 5.61 9.79 -11.63
C PRO A 269 4.65 9.19 -10.59
N THR A 270 5.15 8.93 -9.40
CA THR A 270 4.29 8.46 -8.30
C THR A 270 3.70 9.62 -7.50
N ASP A 271 3.98 10.87 -7.91
CA ASP A 271 3.51 12.11 -7.27
C ASP A 271 1.99 12.32 -7.27
N ASP A 272 1.23 11.57 -8.08
CA ASP A 272 -0.24 11.66 -8.08
C ASP A 272 -0.90 11.21 -6.77
N GLN A 273 -0.14 10.64 -5.84
CA GLN A 273 -0.64 10.34 -4.50
C GLN A 273 -0.75 11.58 -3.60
N GLY A 274 -0.17 12.71 -4.00
CA GLY A 274 -0.20 13.99 -3.29
C GLY A 274 -1.29 14.97 -3.75
N THR A 275 -1.90 14.78 -4.92
CA THR A 275 -2.88 15.73 -5.50
C THR A 275 -4.33 15.54 -5.01
N LEU A 276 -4.56 14.72 -3.99
CA LEU A 276 -5.89 14.54 -3.37
C LEU A 276 -6.26 15.65 -2.36
N VAL A 277 -5.53 16.77 -2.34
CA VAL A 277 -5.78 17.88 -1.41
C VAL A 277 -5.90 19.21 -2.17
N ASP A 278 -6.88 19.32 -3.07
CA ASP A 278 -7.43 20.62 -3.50
C ASP A 278 -8.95 20.59 -3.41
#